data_b4b7f650c4bbf2b47313df5f828eab84
#
_entry.id   b4b7f650c4bbf2b47313df5f828eab84
#
_cell.length_a   1.000
_cell.length_b   1.000
_cell.length_c   1.000
_cell.angle_alpha   90.00
_cell.angle_beta   90.00
_cell.angle_gamma   90.00
#
_symmetry.space_group_name_H-M   'P 1'
#
loop_
_entity.id
_entity.type
_entity.pdbx_description
1 polymer ?
#
loop_
_entity_poly.entity_id
_entity_poly.type
_entity_poly.pdbx_seq_one_letter_code
_entity_poly.pdbx_strand_id
1 'polypeptide(L)'
;MRSLETVLAVLSDVENGSFASESIRKHTVMLDAKNRTLVTLIVYSVYRKKQLWEKIIKAFLKIKWTSLERDVQNALLAGTAGILEVKRFASYSMVNATVESLKKRGCRRASGLVNAVLRKIAMDPGAAFHVIDSTNDLDRKALLSGVPIFAAKQWNKDLGRVNTEDLFKLNKMKPYISFRVSPDVSGKRLLKTISSHGYRVWKSPLFTDMLRFSGSAYPPGVPGFYEGLLTPQSESSFMVGSCVEKLYTDGRILDMCAGRGIKTGQILQYRPFAPVEAWEISIPRGKAFKKEMARIGMQDRVVLRTGNALDLVPTEQPSMILLDVPCSGSGTWRRHPETKWRVDNNKLADFNSLQTRLLQKAMNILAPGGIVVYSTCSLFSLENEKVIENVLKMYNNFQQLDIPLAGNYVRQAPDFGKYIWPGLPWIDGFYLAALGRIC
;
A
#
# COMPACT_ATOMS: atom_id res chain seq x y z
N MET A 1 17.99 -15.92 19.32
CA MET A 1 17.10 -15.34 20.36
C MET A 1 16.75 -13.87 20.07
N ARG A 2 17.68 -12.93 19.98
CA ARG A 2 17.37 -11.50 19.71
C ARG A 2 16.43 -11.26 18.52
N SER A 3 16.52 -12.05 17.44
CA SER A 3 15.67 -11.86 16.26
C SER A 3 14.18 -12.09 16.53
N LEU A 4 13.80 -13.10 17.31
CA LEU A 4 12.39 -13.38 17.64
C LEU A 4 11.82 -12.34 18.64
N GLU A 5 12.61 -11.88 19.58
CA GLU A 5 12.25 -10.77 20.47
C GLU A 5 11.94 -9.51 19.64
N THR A 6 12.80 -9.24 18.63
CA THR A 6 12.60 -8.13 17.69
C THR A 6 11.34 -8.34 16.83
N VAL A 7 11.08 -9.56 16.34
CA VAL A 7 9.83 -9.88 15.61
C VAL A 7 8.61 -9.55 16.45
N LEU A 8 8.57 -10.00 17.70
CA LEU A 8 7.41 -9.75 18.59
C LEU A 8 7.24 -8.25 18.87
N ALA A 9 8.33 -7.50 19.04
CA ALA A 9 8.27 -6.05 19.20
C ALA A 9 7.70 -5.36 17.95
N VAL A 10 8.15 -5.76 16.77
CA VAL A 10 7.62 -5.23 15.50
C VAL A 10 6.14 -5.56 15.33
N LEU A 11 5.71 -6.81 15.61
CA LEU A 11 4.31 -7.19 15.50
C LEU A 11 3.43 -6.35 16.44
N SER A 12 3.89 -6.12 17.69
CA SER A 12 3.19 -5.26 18.64
C SER A 12 3.07 -3.81 18.17
N ASP A 13 4.14 -3.19 17.64
CA ASP A 13 4.10 -1.85 17.05
C ASP A 13 3.10 -1.75 15.89
N VAL A 14 3.06 -2.76 15.03
CA VAL A 14 2.18 -2.78 13.86
C VAL A 14 0.71 -2.93 14.27
N GLU A 15 0.41 -3.70 15.30
CA GLU A 15 -0.95 -3.78 15.86
C GLU A 15 -1.41 -2.45 16.47
N ASN A 16 -0.46 -1.67 17.00
CA ASN A 16 -0.70 -0.31 17.48
C ASN A 16 -0.71 0.76 16.37
N GLY A 17 -0.78 0.35 15.10
CA GLY A 17 -1.00 1.25 13.96
C GLY A 17 0.22 1.59 13.14
N SER A 18 1.44 1.21 13.54
CA SER A 18 2.66 1.45 12.75
C SER A 18 2.67 0.68 11.43
N PHE A 19 3.45 1.15 10.46
CA PHE A 19 3.76 0.35 9.27
C PHE A 19 4.87 -0.66 9.58
N ALA A 20 4.73 -1.87 9.03
CA ALA A 20 5.72 -2.94 9.22
C ALA A 20 7.13 -2.52 8.80
N SER A 21 7.26 -1.82 7.67
CA SER A 21 8.55 -1.31 7.18
C SER A 21 9.21 -0.30 8.12
N GLU A 22 8.44 0.57 8.75
CA GLU A 22 8.93 1.58 9.70
C GLU A 22 9.35 0.92 11.02
N SER A 23 8.51 0.02 11.54
CA SER A 23 8.80 -0.70 12.77
C SER A 23 10.01 -1.65 12.61
N ILE A 24 10.10 -2.38 11.49
CA ILE A 24 11.30 -3.20 11.19
C ILE A 24 12.54 -2.32 11.22
N ARG A 25 12.55 -1.19 10.52
CA ARG A 25 13.69 -0.28 10.51
C ARG A 25 14.07 0.19 11.91
N LYS A 26 13.09 0.62 12.72
CA LYS A 26 13.30 1.08 14.10
C LYS A 26 13.97 0.00 14.97
N HIS A 27 13.47 -1.23 14.91
CA HIS A 27 13.90 -2.30 15.83
C HIS A 27 15.11 -3.11 15.32
N THR A 28 15.52 -2.95 14.06
CA THR A 28 16.63 -3.74 13.49
C THR A 28 17.94 -2.96 13.32
N VAL A 29 18.03 -1.72 13.80
CA VAL A 29 19.23 -0.88 13.67
C VAL A 29 20.49 -1.58 14.21
N MET A 30 20.37 -2.26 15.36
CA MET A 30 21.46 -2.93 16.06
C MET A 30 21.66 -4.40 15.63
N LEU A 31 20.91 -4.87 14.63
CA LEU A 31 21.03 -6.25 14.14
C LEU A 31 21.96 -6.31 12.92
N ASP A 32 22.72 -7.38 12.83
CA ASP A 32 23.47 -7.74 11.61
C ASP A 32 22.52 -8.01 10.43
N ALA A 33 23.06 -8.04 9.22
CA ALA A 33 22.30 -8.22 8.00
C ALA A 33 21.48 -9.53 7.96
N LYS A 34 22.04 -10.64 8.50
CA LYS A 34 21.39 -11.95 8.55
C LYS A 34 20.18 -11.94 9.47
N ASN A 35 20.32 -11.39 10.67
CA ASN A 35 19.26 -11.27 11.65
C ASN A 35 18.19 -10.28 11.21
N ARG A 36 18.56 -9.13 10.62
CA ARG A 36 17.64 -8.17 10.01
C ARG A 36 16.79 -8.83 8.90
N THR A 37 17.42 -9.62 8.04
CA THR A 37 16.73 -10.36 6.99
C THR A 37 15.74 -11.35 7.58
N LEU A 38 16.10 -12.08 8.63
CA LEU A 38 15.21 -13.04 9.30
C LEU A 38 13.98 -12.35 9.90
N VAL A 39 14.17 -11.25 10.65
CA VAL A 39 13.07 -10.46 11.21
C VAL A 39 12.13 -10.03 10.10
N THR A 40 12.69 -9.49 9.02
CA THR A 40 11.91 -9.02 7.86
C THR A 40 11.09 -10.15 7.24
N LEU A 41 11.69 -11.32 7.04
CA LEU A 41 10.99 -12.46 6.45
C LEU A 41 9.85 -12.96 7.32
N ILE A 42 10.06 -13.11 8.63
CA ILE A 42 9.01 -13.60 9.54
C ILE A 42 7.86 -12.59 9.63
N VAL A 43 8.15 -11.30 9.86
CA VAL A 43 7.13 -10.26 9.96
C VAL A 43 6.28 -10.19 8.68
N TYR A 44 6.91 -10.16 7.52
CA TYR A 44 6.15 -10.14 6.26
C TYR A 44 5.42 -11.45 5.99
N SER A 45 5.95 -12.61 6.38
CA SER A 45 5.23 -13.89 6.29
C SER A 45 3.97 -13.86 7.15
N VAL A 46 4.06 -13.37 8.40
CA VAL A 46 2.90 -13.21 9.28
C VAL A 46 1.82 -12.37 8.58
N TYR A 47 2.15 -11.15 8.14
CA TYR A 47 1.14 -10.26 7.58
C TYR A 47 0.67 -10.65 6.17
N ARG A 48 1.49 -11.31 5.36
CA ARG A 48 1.05 -11.81 4.05
C ARG A 48 -0.03 -12.86 4.17
N LYS A 49 0.02 -13.74 5.18
CA LYS A 49 -0.90 -14.89 5.30
C LYS A 49 -1.53 -15.03 6.69
N LYS A 50 -1.75 -13.90 7.40
CA LYS A 50 -2.22 -13.90 8.81
C LYS A 50 -3.42 -14.82 9.01
N GLN A 51 -4.45 -14.71 8.16
CA GLN A 51 -5.68 -15.49 8.28
C GLN A 51 -5.46 -17.01 8.06
N LEU A 52 -4.51 -17.38 7.19
CA LEU A 52 -4.09 -18.77 7.02
C LEU A 52 -3.42 -19.30 8.29
N TRP A 53 -2.45 -18.54 8.83
CA TRP A 53 -1.76 -18.93 10.06
C TRP A 53 -2.73 -19.04 11.24
N GLU A 54 -3.64 -18.10 11.39
CA GLU A 54 -4.69 -18.15 12.41
C GLU A 54 -5.57 -19.40 12.27
N LYS A 55 -5.98 -19.76 11.05
CA LYS A 55 -6.80 -20.94 10.80
C LYS A 55 -6.05 -22.22 11.19
N ILE A 56 -4.79 -22.33 10.82
CA ILE A 56 -3.95 -23.46 11.20
C ILE A 56 -3.80 -23.52 12.72
N ILE A 57 -3.41 -22.43 13.38
CA ILE A 57 -3.21 -22.40 14.83
C ILE A 57 -4.47 -22.80 15.58
N LYS A 58 -5.64 -22.27 15.17
CA LYS A 58 -6.95 -22.55 15.80
C LYS A 58 -7.30 -24.05 15.80
N ALA A 59 -6.85 -24.81 14.79
CA ALA A 59 -7.08 -26.26 14.74
C ALA A 59 -6.30 -27.04 15.83
N PHE A 60 -5.22 -26.47 16.35
CA PHE A 60 -4.42 -27.07 17.41
C PHE A 60 -4.66 -26.46 18.80
N LEU A 61 -5.51 -25.42 18.89
CA LEU A 61 -5.88 -24.77 20.15
C LEU A 61 -7.08 -25.47 20.79
N LYS A 62 -7.01 -25.64 22.15
CA LYS A 62 -8.14 -26.11 22.93
C LYS A 62 -9.00 -24.98 23.54
N ILE A 63 -8.54 -23.73 23.35
CA ILE A 63 -9.20 -22.51 23.87
C ILE A 63 -9.48 -21.55 22.73
N LYS A 64 -10.38 -20.59 22.97
CA LYS A 64 -10.72 -19.59 21.92
C LYS A 64 -9.52 -18.69 21.62
N TRP A 65 -9.25 -18.46 20.34
CA TRP A 65 -8.21 -17.54 19.88
C TRP A 65 -8.34 -16.14 20.48
N THR A 66 -9.56 -15.64 20.60
CA THR A 66 -9.88 -14.31 21.13
C THR A 66 -9.63 -14.16 22.63
N SER A 67 -9.47 -15.27 23.37
CA SER A 67 -9.14 -15.24 24.81
C SER A 67 -7.62 -15.17 25.06
N LEU A 68 -6.80 -15.28 24.03
CA LEU A 68 -5.36 -15.19 24.16
C LEU A 68 -4.90 -13.72 24.21
N GLU A 69 -3.93 -13.44 25.08
CA GLU A 69 -3.22 -12.17 25.09
C GLU A 69 -2.54 -11.91 23.72
N ARG A 70 -2.43 -10.66 23.30
CA ARG A 70 -1.87 -10.28 22.01
C ARG A 70 -0.43 -10.78 21.81
N ASP A 71 0.41 -10.71 22.83
CA ASP A 71 1.78 -11.23 22.75
C ASP A 71 1.84 -12.74 22.51
N VAL A 72 0.85 -13.48 23.06
CA VAL A 72 0.73 -14.93 22.82
C VAL A 72 0.27 -15.21 21.40
N GLN A 73 -0.71 -14.45 20.89
CA GLN A 73 -1.15 -14.54 19.50
C GLN A 73 0.00 -14.23 18.54
N ASN A 74 0.76 -13.17 18.79
CA ASN A 74 1.92 -12.78 17.99
C ASN A 74 3.04 -13.85 18.01
N ALA A 75 3.29 -14.47 19.16
CA ALA A 75 4.24 -15.56 19.27
C ALA A 75 3.81 -16.78 18.45
N LEU A 76 2.53 -17.17 18.53
CA LEU A 76 1.97 -18.27 17.74
C LEU A 76 2.05 -17.98 16.24
N LEU A 77 1.70 -16.77 15.80
CA LEU A 77 1.80 -16.35 14.39
C LEU A 77 3.24 -16.36 13.90
N ALA A 78 4.17 -15.77 14.66
CA ALA A 78 5.59 -15.72 14.30
C ALA A 78 6.22 -17.10 14.24
N GLY A 79 5.94 -17.96 15.23
CA GLY A 79 6.42 -19.35 15.28
C GLY A 79 5.88 -20.17 14.11
N THR A 80 4.58 -20.10 13.84
CA THR A 80 3.93 -20.82 12.73
C THR A 80 4.48 -20.38 11.37
N ALA A 81 4.57 -19.07 11.14
CA ALA A 81 5.16 -18.53 9.91
C ALA A 81 6.63 -18.93 9.74
N GLY A 82 7.40 -18.92 10.84
CA GLY A 82 8.80 -19.36 10.86
C GLY A 82 8.97 -20.84 10.50
N ILE A 83 8.11 -21.71 11.02
CA ILE A 83 8.14 -23.16 10.78
C ILE A 83 7.66 -23.48 9.36
N LEU A 84 6.51 -22.96 8.95
CA LEU A 84 5.83 -23.40 7.72
C LEU A 84 6.33 -22.70 6.46
N GLU A 85 6.77 -21.45 6.53
CA GLU A 85 7.12 -20.66 5.33
C GLU A 85 8.60 -20.26 5.27
N VAL A 86 9.17 -19.74 6.36
CA VAL A 86 10.53 -19.17 6.32
C VAL A 86 11.61 -20.26 6.22
N LYS A 87 11.44 -21.40 6.88
CA LYS A 87 12.26 -22.64 6.75
C LYS A 87 13.79 -22.44 6.80
N ARG A 88 14.27 -21.35 7.41
CA ARG A 88 15.72 -21.05 7.52
C ARG A 88 16.39 -21.74 8.71
N PHE A 89 15.61 -22.25 9.64
CA PHE A 89 16.07 -22.95 10.83
C PHE A 89 15.29 -24.25 10.98
N ALA A 90 15.88 -25.21 11.69
CA ALA A 90 15.15 -26.39 12.11
C ALA A 90 13.91 -25.98 12.90
N SER A 91 12.79 -26.64 12.66
CA SER A 91 11.49 -26.31 13.29
C SER A 91 11.59 -26.28 14.80
N TYR A 92 12.36 -27.20 15.38
CA TYR A 92 12.63 -27.25 16.83
C TYR A 92 13.29 -25.97 17.37
N SER A 93 14.29 -25.45 16.64
CA SER A 93 14.98 -24.22 17.03
C SER A 93 14.05 -23.01 16.97
N MET A 94 13.12 -22.99 16.00
CA MET A 94 12.10 -21.95 15.89
C MET A 94 11.11 -21.99 17.08
N VAL A 95 10.66 -23.19 17.46
CA VAL A 95 9.77 -23.36 18.62
C VAL A 95 10.46 -22.84 19.88
N ASN A 96 11.68 -23.29 20.16
CA ASN A 96 12.41 -22.87 21.36
C ASN A 96 12.66 -21.36 21.41
N ALA A 97 13.12 -20.78 20.29
CA ALA A 97 13.38 -19.35 20.20
C ALA A 97 12.10 -18.52 20.43
N THR A 98 10.96 -18.98 19.91
CA THR A 98 9.68 -18.32 20.11
C THR A 98 9.22 -18.36 21.56
N VAL A 99 9.32 -19.54 22.19
CA VAL A 99 8.93 -19.74 23.60
C VAL A 99 9.80 -18.89 24.54
N GLU A 100 11.11 -18.88 24.34
CA GLU A 100 12.03 -18.08 25.15
C GLU A 100 11.81 -16.56 24.96
N SER A 101 11.53 -16.14 23.73
CA SER A 101 11.20 -14.74 23.47
C SER A 101 9.90 -14.30 24.16
N LEU A 102 8.89 -15.17 24.19
CA LEU A 102 7.63 -14.92 24.89
C LEU A 102 7.82 -14.83 26.42
N LYS A 103 8.64 -15.72 27.01
CA LYS A 103 8.95 -15.68 28.45
C LYS A 103 9.58 -14.33 28.85
N LYS A 104 10.49 -13.80 28.02
CA LYS A 104 11.14 -12.49 28.25
C LYS A 104 10.15 -11.30 28.18
N ARG A 105 9.04 -11.46 27.47
CA ARG A 105 7.95 -10.47 27.44
C ARG A 105 6.99 -10.59 28.61
N GLY A 106 7.28 -11.42 29.59
CA GLY A 106 6.46 -11.59 30.79
C GLY A 106 5.36 -12.66 30.70
N CYS A 107 5.11 -13.23 29.53
CA CYS A 107 4.03 -14.21 29.31
C CYS A 107 4.45 -15.65 29.64
N ARG A 108 5.14 -15.88 30.78
CA ARG A 108 5.66 -17.21 31.18
C ARG A 108 4.56 -18.26 31.31
N ARG A 109 3.39 -17.89 31.83
CA ARG A 109 2.27 -18.83 32.02
C ARG A 109 1.76 -19.44 30.72
N ALA A 110 1.79 -18.66 29.61
CA ALA A 110 1.34 -19.10 28.29
C ALA A 110 2.43 -19.88 27.51
N SER A 111 3.64 -19.92 28.00
CA SER A 111 4.78 -20.55 27.29
C SER A 111 4.57 -22.04 27.02
N GLY A 112 3.93 -22.76 27.93
CA GLY A 112 3.57 -24.17 27.75
C GLY A 112 2.56 -24.39 26.63
N LEU A 113 1.53 -23.55 26.55
CA LEU A 113 0.54 -23.56 25.46
C LEU A 113 1.21 -23.32 24.11
N VAL A 114 2.01 -22.26 24.00
CA VAL A 114 2.72 -21.91 22.74
C VAL A 114 3.66 -23.04 22.31
N ASN A 115 4.42 -23.61 23.25
CA ASN A 115 5.27 -24.76 22.98
C ASN A 115 4.48 -25.97 22.45
N ALA A 116 3.36 -26.33 23.11
CA ALA A 116 2.54 -27.47 22.72
C ALA A 116 1.93 -27.29 21.31
N VAL A 117 1.40 -26.12 21.01
CA VAL A 117 0.80 -25.82 19.68
C VAL A 117 1.88 -25.84 18.60
N LEU A 118 2.98 -25.10 18.79
CA LEU A 118 4.03 -25.01 17.77
C LEU A 118 4.76 -26.34 17.54
N ARG A 119 4.92 -27.18 18.58
CA ARG A 119 5.48 -28.53 18.40
C ARG A 119 4.58 -29.41 17.55
N LYS A 120 3.25 -29.39 17.76
CA LYS A 120 2.32 -30.15 16.92
C LYS A 120 2.40 -29.72 15.45
N ILE A 121 2.44 -28.42 15.18
CA ILE A 121 2.61 -27.88 13.83
C ILE A 121 3.98 -28.29 13.23
N ALA A 122 5.03 -28.29 14.05
CA ALA A 122 6.38 -28.65 13.64
C ALA A 122 6.58 -30.15 13.36
N MET A 123 5.83 -31.03 14.04
CA MET A 123 5.92 -32.49 13.86
C MET A 123 5.40 -32.90 12.47
N ASP A 124 4.32 -32.31 11.99
CA ASP A 124 3.78 -32.56 10.67
C ASP A 124 3.34 -31.26 9.98
N PRO A 125 4.28 -30.56 9.34
CA PRO A 125 3.97 -29.34 8.59
C PRO A 125 3.00 -29.57 7.42
N GLY A 126 2.98 -30.77 6.84
CA GLY A 126 2.06 -31.14 5.75
C GLY A 126 0.62 -31.23 6.26
N ALA A 127 0.40 -32.02 7.31
CA ALA A 127 -0.91 -32.17 7.94
C ALA A 127 -1.48 -30.84 8.45
N ALA A 128 -0.62 -29.89 8.87
CA ALA A 128 -1.09 -28.56 9.27
C ALA A 128 -1.86 -27.84 8.16
N PHE A 129 -1.57 -28.09 6.88
CA PHE A 129 -2.31 -27.51 5.76
C PHE A 129 -3.62 -28.23 5.43
N HIS A 130 -3.82 -29.48 5.86
CA HIS A 130 -5.10 -30.21 5.63
C HIS A 130 -6.29 -29.52 6.32
N VAL A 131 -6.02 -28.66 7.31
CA VAL A 131 -7.05 -27.84 7.97
C VAL A 131 -7.85 -26.97 6.99
N ILE A 132 -7.31 -26.65 5.84
CA ILE A 132 -8.00 -25.84 4.82
C ILE A 132 -8.66 -26.67 3.73
N ASP A 133 -8.52 -28.00 3.69
CA ASP A 133 -9.09 -28.83 2.65
C ASP A 133 -10.63 -28.89 2.70
N SER A 134 -11.20 -28.70 3.90
CA SER A 134 -12.66 -28.61 4.09
C SER A 134 -13.28 -27.25 3.73
N THR A 135 -12.46 -26.26 3.30
CA THR A 135 -12.97 -24.95 2.90
C THR A 135 -13.37 -24.95 1.44
N ASN A 136 -14.38 -24.11 1.07
CA ASN A 136 -14.73 -23.92 -0.34
C ASN A 136 -13.53 -23.40 -1.16
N ASP A 137 -13.57 -23.59 -2.46
CA ASP A 137 -12.45 -23.29 -3.39
C ASP A 137 -11.98 -21.81 -3.32
N LEU A 138 -12.94 -20.87 -3.26
CA LEU A 138 -12.63 -19.44 -3.18
C LEU A 138 -11.90 -19.10 -1.90
N ASP A 139 -12.41 -19.51 -0.74
CA ASP A 139 -11.83 -19.23 0.58
C ASP A 139 -10.46 -19.91 0.72
N ARG A 140 -10.31 -21.15 0.19
CA ARG A 140 -9.03 -21.87 0.18
C ARG A 140 -7.98 -21.11 -0.65
N LYS A 141 -8.33 -20.68 -1.87
CA LYS A 141 -7.44 -19.88 -2.73
C LYS A 141 -7.08 -18.54 -2.07
N ALA A 142 -8.03 -17.87 -1.42
CA ALA A 142 -7.82 -16.65 -0.69
C ALA A 142 -6.80 -16.83 0.44
N LEU A 143 -6.98 -17.86 1.28
CA LEU A 143 -6.05 -18.18 2.38
C LEU A 143 -4.63 -18.45 1.85
N LEU A 144 -4.50 -19.31 0.83
CA LEU A 144 -3.19 -19.67 0.25
C LEU A 144 -2.49 -18.50 -0.45
N SER A 145 -3.26 -17.56 -1.00
CA SER A 145 -2.71 -16.35 -1.60
C SER A 145 -2.51 -15.20 -0.60
N GLY A 146 -3.01 -15.38 0.64
CA GLY A 146 -2.93 -14.38 1.68
C GLY A 146 -3.85 -13.17 1.44
N VAL A 147 -4.92 -13.34 0.70
CA VAL A 147 -5.99 -12.34 0.55
C VAL A 147 -7.03 -12.58 1.65
N PRO A 148 -7.53 -11.53 2.34
CA PRO A 148 -8.63 -11.69 3.28
C PRO A 148 -9.86 -12.29 2.60
N ILE A 149 -10.53 -13.25 3.26
CA ILE A 149 -11.68 -13.96 2.68
C ILE A 149 -12.80 -12.98 2.26
N PHE A 150 -13.07 -11.95 3.08
CA PHE A 150 -14.08 -10.94 2.74
C PHE A 150 -13.76 -10.23 1.42
N ALA A 151 -12.47 -9.89 1.24
CA ALA A 151 -12.00 -9.21 0.02
C ALA A 151 -12.10 -10.12 -1.21
N ALA A 152 -11.75 -11.39 -1.07
CA ALA A 152 -11.90 -12.38 -2.14
C ALA A 152 -13.37 -12.51 -2.57
N LYS A 153 -14.30 -12.55 -1.62
CA LYS A 153 -15.75 -12.60 -1.89
C LYS A 153 -16.23 -11.33 -2.59
N GLN A 154 -15.78 -10.16 -2.11
CA GLN A 154 -16.15 -8.88 -2.71
C GLN A 154 -15.59 -8.74 -4.13
N TRP A 155 -14.29 -9.05 -4.35
CA TRP A 155 -13.70 -9.03 -5.68
C TRP A 155 -14.37 -10.03 -6.64
N ASN A 156 -14.72 -11.24 -6.17
CA ASN A 156 -15.41 -12.22 -7.00
C ASN A 156 -16.80 -11.72 -7.45
N LYS A 157 -17.49 -10.97 -6.57
CA LYS A 157 -18.76 -10.30 -6.87
C LYS A 157 -18.59 -9.15 -7.88
N ASP A 158 -17.60 -8.27 -7.65
CA ASP A 158 -17.44 -7.02 -8.39
C ASP A 158 -16.70 -7.21 -9.72
N LEU A 159 -15.65 -8.04 -9.74
CA LEU A 159 -14.70 -8.17 -10.83
C LEU A 159 -14.83 -9.51 -11.57
N GLY A 160 -15.62 -10.44 -11.03
CA GLY A 160 -15.78 -11.80 -11.53
C GLY A 160 -14.61 -12.73 -11.16
N ARG A 161 -14.84 -14.04 -11.41
CA ARG A 161 -13.93 -15.11 -10.99
C ARG A 161 -12.54 -15.00 -11.61
N VAL A 162 -12.45 -14.75 -12.92
CA VAL A 162 -11.17 -14.70 -13.64
C VAL A 162 -10.24 -13.61 -13.07
N ASN A 163 -10.76 -12.40 -12.90
CA ASN A 163 -10.00 -11.28 -12.34
C ASN A 163 -9.59 -11.55 -10.89
N THR A 164 -10.46 -12.16 -10.09
CA THR A 164 -10.17 -12.52 -8.70
C THR A 164 -9.03 -13.54 -8.62
N GLU A 165 -9.03 -14.56 -9.47
CA GLU A 165 -7.95 -15.55 -9.53
C GLU A 165 -6.62 -14.92 -9.97
N ASP A 166 -6.65 -13.95 -10.88
CA ASP A 166 -5.47 -13.17 -11.25
C ASP A 166 -4.95 -12.36 -10.05
N LEU A 167 -5.82 -11.71 -9.29
CA LEU A 167 -5.42 -10.99 -8.08
C LEU A 167 -4.80 -11.92 -7.02
N PHE A 168 -5.25 -13.16 -6.90
CA PHE A 168 -4.61 -14.16 -6.04
C PHE A 168 -3.18 -14.48 -6.47
N LYS A 169 -2.93 -14.64 -7.78
CA LYS A 169 -1.56 -14.85 -8.31
C LYS A 169 -0.68 -13.63 -8.05
N LEU A 170 -1.22 -12.45 -8.35
CA LEU A 170 -0.49 -11.18 -8.21
C LEU A 170 -0.18 -10.84 -6.75
N ASN A 171 -1.05 -11.18 -5.80
CA ASN A 171 -0.79 -10.94 -4.37
C ASN A 171 0.39 -11.77 -3.82
N LYS A 172 0.75 -12.88 -4.47
CA LYS A 172 1.95 -13.67 -4.16
C LYS A 172 3.24 -13.06 -4.71
N MET A 173 3.14 -12.18 -5.71
CA MET A 173 4.29 -11.59 -6.37
C MET A 173 4.98 -10.58 -5.44
N LYS A 174 6.31 -10.70 -5.31
CA LYS A 174 7.11 -9.74 -4.54
C LYS A 174 7.09 -8.38 -5.24
N PRO A 175 6.68 -7.30 -4.56
CA PRO A 175 6.76 -5.97 -5.14
C PRO A 175 8.21 -5.50 -5.19
N TYR A 176 8.55 -4.77 -6.25
CA TYR A 176 9.83 -4.08 -6.38
C TYR A 176 9.62 -2.57 -6.37
N ILE A 177 10.70 -1.84 -6.10
CA ILE A 177 10.68 -0.39 -6.08
C ILE A 177 10.93 0.16 -7.49
N SER A 178 10.31 1.29 -7.78
CA SER A 178 10.63 2.15 -8.90
C SER A 178 10.85 3.58 -8.41
N PHE A 179 11.56 4.36 -9.21
CA PHE A 179 11.83 5.76 -8.93
C PHE A 179 11.47 6.60 -10.14
N ARG A 180 10.81 7.73 -9.88
CA ARG A 180 10.72 8.82 -10.85
C ARG A 180 12.06 9.54 -10.89
N VAL A 181 12.56 9.81 -12.09
CA VAL A 181 13.70 10.69 -12.35
C VAL A 181 13.17 12.11 -12.53
N SER A 182 13.87 13.10 -11.98
CA SER A 182 13.54 14.50 -12.26
C SER A 182 13.67 14.78 -13.77
N PRO A 183 12.71 15.47 -14.40
CA PRO A 183 12.73 15.72 -15.85
C PRO A 183 13.97 16.49 -16.32
N ASP A 184 14.59 17.28 -15.46
CA ASP A 184 15.79 18.07 -15.78
C ASP A 184 17.08 17.24 -15.77
N VAL A 185 17.00 15.93 -15.55
CA VAL A 185 18.16 15.05 -15.37
C VAL A 185 18.29 14.03 -16.50
N SER A 186 19.49 13.86 -17.00
CA SER A 186 19.78 12.77 -17.94
C SER A 186 19.65 11.40 -17.28
N GLY A 187 18.53 10.73 -17.53
CA GLY A 187 18.26 9.38 -17.01
C GLY A 187 19.34 8.36 -17.43
N LYS A 188 20.04 8.53 -18.55
CA LYS A 188 21.16 7.67 -18.97
C LYS A 188 22.36 7.78 -18.02
N ARG A 189 22.76 9.02 -17.66
CA ARG A 189 23.89 9.28 -16.76
C ARG A 189 23.61 8.74 -15.38
N LEU A 190 22.41 9.03 -14.86
CA LEU A 190 21.98 8.59 -13.54
C LEU A 190 21.91 7.05 -13.44
N LEU A 191 21.37 6.39 -14.46
CA LEU A 191 21.32 4.93 -14.53
C LEU A 191 22.72 4.31 -14.47
N LYS A 192 23.70 4.86 -15.21
CA LYS A 192 25.09 4.40 -15.17
C LYS A 192 25.69 4.53 -13.77
N THR A 193 25.47 5.68 -13.12
CA THR A 193 25.94 5.93 -11.74
C THR A 193 25.33 4.94 -10.76
N ILE A 194 24.01 4.72 -10.80
CA ILE A 194 23.32 3.80 -9.91
C ILE A 194 23.82 2.36 -10.12
N SER A 195 23.99 1.94 -11.38
CA SER A 195 24.50 0.59 -11.71
C SER A 195 25.91 0.37 -11.19
N SER A 196 26.81 1.36 -11.26
CA SER A 196 28.19 1.27 -10.74
C SER A 196 28.25 1.14 -9.21
N HIS A 197 27.18 1.51 -8.50
CA HIS A 197 27.02 1.27 -7.06
C HIS A 197 26.40 -0.11 -6.72
N GLY A 198 26.32 -1.02 -7.70
CA GLY A 198 25.87 -2.40 -7.48
C GLY A 198 24.36 -2.62 -7.49
N TYR A 199 23.55 -1.60 -7.83
CA TYR A 199 22.13 -1.77 -7.97
C TYR A 199 21.75 -2.37 -9.32
N ARG A 200 20.84 -3.34 -9.32
CA ARG A 200 20.22 -3.86 -10.56
C ARG A 200 19.08 -2.92 -10.96
N VAL A 201 19.33 -2.05 -11.92
CA VAL A 201 18.43 -0.98 -12.33
C VAL A 201 18.36 -0.88 -13.87
N TRP A 202 17.19 -0.56 -14.41
CA TRP A 202 16.96 -0.29 -15.82
C TRP A 202 15.82 0.71 -16.01
N LYS A 203 15.70 1.26 -17.21
CA LYS A 203 14.58 2.14 -17.54
C LYS A 203 13.27 1.36 -17.59
N SER A 204 12.19 2.00 -17.16
CA SER A 204 10.86 1.46 -17.40
C SER A 204 10.59 1.42 -18.91
N PRO A 205 10.02 0.31 -19.44
CA PRO A 205 9.55 0.29 -20.82
C PRO A 205 8.26 1.08 -21.02
N LEU A 206 7.59 1.52 -19.93
CA LEU A 206 6.33 2.26 -19.99
C LEU A 206 6.55 3.78 -19.91
N PHE A 207 7.61 4.22 -19.22
CA PHE A 207 7.87 5.65 -18.97
C PHE A 207 9.36 5.95 -19.04
N THR A 208 9.71 6.95 -19.83
CA THR A 208 11.12 7.40 -20.02
C THR A 208 11.74 7.90 -18.71
N ASP A 209 10.92 8.46 -17.83
CA ASP A 209 11.33 9.10 -16.58
C ASP A 209 11.19 8.20 -15.36
N MET A 210 11.04 6.88 -15.58
CA MET A 210 10.97 5.90 -14.53
C MET A 210 12.10 4.90 -14.61
N LEU A 211 12.70 4.60 -13.45
CA LEU A 211 13.69 3.55 -13.27
C LEU A 211 13.10 2.41 -12.44
N ARG A 212 13.30 1.18 -12.91
CA ARG A 212 12.93 -0.06 -12.24
C ARG A 212 14.12 -0.68 -11.55
N PHE A 213 13.93 -1.11 -10.33
CA PHE A 213 14.94 -1.84 -9.56
C PHE A 213 14.49 -3.28 -9.35
N SER A 214 15.44 -4.21 -9.33
CA SER A 214 15.22 -5.57 -8.83
C SER A 214 15.95 -5.79 -7.51
N GLY A 215 15.34 -6.56 -6.63
CA GLY A 215 15.89 -6.77 -5.29
C GLY A 215 15.42 -5.72 -4.28
N SER A 216 16.19 -5.58 -3.20
CA SER A 216 15.92 -4.57 -2.18
C SER A 216 16.78 -3.33 -2.45
N ALA A 217 16.12 -2.19 -2.61
CA ALA A 217 16.78 -0.90 -2.62
C ALA A 217 16.24 -0.08 -1.45
N TYR A 218 17.15 0.47 -0.65
CA TYR A 218 16.80 1.44 0.38
C TYR A 218 16.92 2.84 -0.24
N PRO A 219 15.83 3.58 -0.41
CA PRO A 219 15.84 4.81 -1.19
C PRO A 219 16.95 5.81 -0.80
N PRO A 220 17.18 6.12 0.51
CA PRO A 220 18.26 6.98 0.92
C PRO A 220 19.67 6.50 0.55
N GLY A 221 19.86 5.23 0.27
CA GLY A 221 21.16 4.68 -0.17
C GLY A 221 21.36 4.70 -1.68
N VAL A 222 20.36 5.12 -2.45
CA VAL A 222 20.46 5.18 -3.91
C VAL A 222 21.07 6.54 -4.32
N PRO A 223 22.15 6.55 -5.13
CA PRO A 223 22.73 7.79 -5.66
C PRO A 223 21.67 8.66 -6.36
N GLY A 224 21.65 9.95 -6.06
CA GLY A 224 20.67 10.90 -6.59
C GLY A 224 19.40 11.05 -5.76
N PHE A 225 19.23 10.28 -4.68
CA PHE A 225 18.07 10.43 -3.81
C PHE A 225 18.10 11.71 -2.99
N TYR A 226 19.19 11.96 -2.26
CA TYR A 226 19.31 13.16 -1.42
C TYR A 226 19.38 14.46 -2.24
N GLU A 227 19.92 14.37 -3.44
CA GLU A 227 20.02 15.47 -4.39
C GLU A 227 18.67 15.78 -5.09
N GLY A 228 17.59 15.07 -4.75
CA GLY A 228 16.28 15.29 -5.35
C GLY A 228 16.12 14.78 -6.78
N LEU A 229 17.15 14.11 -7.35
CA LEU A 229 17.14 13.61 -8.73
C LEU A 229 16.23 12.38 -8.90
N LEU A 230 15.95 11.69 -7.79
CA LEU A 230 15.12 10.47 -7.73
C LEU A 230 14.05 10.59 -6.63
N THR A 231 12.82 10.23 -6.97
CA THR A 231 11.73 10.10 -6.01
C THR A 231 11.16 8.68 -6.05
N PRO A 232 11.09 7.95 -4.91
CA PRO A 232 10.43 6.66 -4.85
C PRO A 232 8.94 6.81 -5.20
N GLN A 233 8.52 6.21 -6.30
CA GLN A 233 7.13 6.24 -6.76
C GLN A 233 6.85 4.99 -7.58
N SER A 234 5.70 4.33 -7.37
CA SER A 234 5.28 3.23 -8.24
C SER A 234 4.84 3.76 -9.60
N GLU A 235 4.99 2.96 -10.64
CA GLU A 235 4.56 3.36 -11.98
C GLU A 235 3.07 3.69 -12.05
N SER A 236 2.24 2.98 -11.28
CA SER A 236 0.80 3.30 -11.18
C SER A 236 0.54 4.66 -10.54
N SER A 237 1.29 4.99 -9.48
CA SER A 237 1.19 6.31 -8.85
C SER A 237 1.70 7.42 -9.80
N PHE A 238 2.71 7.12 -10.63
CA PHE A 238 3.19 8.02 -11.68
C PHE A 238 2.11 8.26 -12.75
N MET A 239 1.38 7.22 -13.14
CA MET A 239 0.26 7.34 -14.09
C MET A 239 -0.82 8.31 -13.61
N VAL A 240 -1.11 8.32 -12.29
CA VAL A 240 -2.08 9.27 -11.71
C VAL A 240 -1.63 10.71 -11.90
N GLY A 241 -0.37 11.03 -11.54
CA GLY A 241 0.18 12.36 -11.75
C GLY A 241 0.21 12.75 -13.24
N SER A 242 0.60 11.82 -14.11
CA SER A 242 0.62 12.05 -15.57
C SER A 242 -0.78 12.29 -16.16
N CYS A 243 -1.83 11.74 -15.53
CA CYS A 243 -3.19 12.05 -15.93
C CYS A 243 -3.52 13.53 -15.62
N VAL A 244 -3.19 14.00 -14.41
CA VAL A 244 -3.35 15.43 -14.04
C VAL A 244 -2.56 16.32 -15.00
N GLU A 245 -1.29 15.99 -15.27
CA GLU A 245 -0.43 16.76 -16.17
C GLU A 245 -1.02 16.92 -17.58
N LYS A 246 -1.61 15.85 -18.11
CA LYS A 246 -2.16 15.84 -19.48
C LYS A 246 -3.52 16.54 -19.57
N LEU A 247 -4.32 16.50 -18.51
CA LEU A 247 -5.63 17.15 -18.46
C LEU A 247 -5.57 18.61 -18.02
N TYR A 248 -4.47 19.03 -17.39
CA TYR A 248 -4.29 20.41 -16.93
C TYR A 248 -4.00 21.34 -18.11
N THR A 249 -4.75 22.43 -18.18
CA THR A 249 -4.57 23.49 -19.14
C THR A 249 -3.96 24.73 -18.50
N ASP A 250 -4.64 25.31 -17.51
CA ASP A 250 -4.23 26.53 -16.81
C ASP A 250 -4.88 26.64 -15.43
N GLY A 251 -4.59 27.74 -14.72
CA GLY A 251 -5.15 28.05 -13.41
C GLY A 251 -4.52 27.29 -12.24
N ARG A 252 -5.18 27.28 -11.11
CA ARG A 252 -4.67 26.66 -9.89
C ARG A 252 -4.94 25.16 -9.84
N ILE A 253 -3.94 24.40 -9.42
CA ILE A 253 -4.07 22.98 -9.09
C ILE A 253 -4.20 22.82 -7.57
N LEU A 254 -5.19 22.06 -7.11
CA LEU A 254 -5.34 21.65 -5.71
C LEU A 254 -5.13 20.15 -5.56
N ASP A 255 -4.15 19.74 -4.76
CA ASP A 255 -4.01 18.35 -4.28
C ASP A 255 -4.70 18.22 -2.93
N MET A 256 -5.91 17.66 -2.92
CA MET A 256 -6.82 17.69 -1.76
C MET A 256 -6.45 16.69 -0.65
N CYS A 257 -5.63 15.68 -0.96
CA CYS A 257 -5.20 14.63 -0.01
C CYS A 257 -3.72 14.30 -0.22
N ALA A 258 -2.85 15.29 -0.11
CA ALA A 258 -1.49 15.28 -0.64
C ALA A 258 -0.54 14.26 0.01
N GLY A 259 -0.85 13.76 1.22
CA GLY A 259 -0.04 12.78 1.89
C GLY A 259 1.38 13.28 2.15
N ARG A 260 2.36 12.56 1.63
CA ARG A 260 3.78 12.92 1.71
C ARG A 260 4.26 13.78 0.52
N GLY A 261 3.38 14.18 -0.38
CA GLY A 261 3.69 15.07 -1.50
C GLY A 261 4.27 14.40 -2.75
N ILE A 262 4.20 13.08 -2.88
CA ILE A 262 4.83 12.37 -4.02
C ILE A 262 4.19 12.76 -5.36
N LYS A 263 2.85 12.81 -5.43
CA LYS A 263 2.11 13.24 -6.62
C LYS A 263 2.18 14.75 -6.81
N THR A 264 2.05 15.52 -5.72
CA THR A 264 2.26 16.98 -5.73
C THR A 264 3.64 17.34 -6.30
N GLY A 265 4.70 16.67 -5.83
CA GLY A 265 6.06 16.86 -6.33
C GLY A 265 6.22 16.48 -7.80
N GLN A 266 5.52 15.45 -8.28
CA GLN A 266 5.46 15.14 -9.71
C GLN A 266 4.84 16.31 -10.48
N ILE A 267 3.65 16.76 -10.09
CA ILE A 267 2.95 17.87 -10.76
C ILE A 267 3.86 19.10 -10.84
N LEU A 268 4.51 19.48 -9.74
CA LEU A 268 5.41 20.62 -9.69
C LEU A 268 6.62 20.50 -10.65
N GLN A 269 7.18 19.30 -10.77
CA GLN A 269 8.32 19.05 -11.67
C GLN A 269 7.92 19.07 -13.14
N TYR A 270 6.72 18.63 -13.50
CA TYR A 270 6.24 18.57 -14.88
C TYR A 270 5.42 19.78 -15.30
N ARG A 271 4.90 20.54 -14.34
CA ARG A 271 4.17 21.80 -14.55
C ARG A 271 4.78 22.94 -13.72
N PRO A 272 6.01 23.37 -14.07
CA PRO A 272 6.81 24.26 -13.22
C PRO A 272 6.20 25.65 -13.02
N PHE A 273 5.24 26.06 -13.83
CA PHE A 273 4.56 27.36 -13.70
C PHE A 273 3.15 27.28 -13.10
N ALA A 274 2.62 26.09 -12.89
CA ALA A 274 1.31 25.92 -12.26
C ALA A 274 1.34 26.37 -10.79
N PRO A 275 0.39 27.22 -10.35
CA PRO A 275 0.23 27.50 -8.93
C PRO A 275 -0.42 26.29 -8.27
N VAL A 276 0.24 25.73 -7.24
CA VAL A 276 -0.20 24.51 -6.56
C VAL A 276 -0.49 24.77 -5.10
N GLU A 277 -1.67 24.38 -4.66
CA GLU A 277 -2.04 24.27 -3.25
C GLU A 277 -2.21 22.79 -2.88
N ALA A 278 -1.80 22.41 -1.68
CA ALA A 278 -1.87 21.03 -1.19
C ALA A 278 -2.50 21.00 0.21
N TRP A 279 -3.39 20.02 0.46
CA TRP A 279 -4.03 19.82 1.76
C TRP A 279 -3.67 18.46 2.35
N GLU A 280 -3.34 18.43 3.63
CA GLU A 280 -3.07 17.18 4.35
C GLU A 280 -3.58 17.28 5.79
N ILE A 281 -4.39 16.32 6.21
CA ILE A 281 -4.99 16.28 7.56
C ILE A 281 -3.97 15.93 8.65
N SER A 282 -2.97 15.14 8.31
CA SER A 282 -1.99 14.58 9.27
C SER A 282 -0.77 15.48 9.45
N ILE A 283 -0.60 16.04 10.63
CA ILE A 283 0.60 16.85 10.96
C ILE A 283 1.92 16.09 10.68
N PRO A 284 2.09 14.80 11.06
CA PRO A 284 3.30 14.06 10.70
C PRO A 284 3.52 13.91 9.19
N ARG A 285 2.45 13.68 8.40
CA ARG A 285 2.55 13.62 6.93
C ARG A 285 2.86 14.99 6.34
N GLY A 286 2.26 16.06 6.85
CA GLY A 286 2.58 17.44 6.44
C GLY A 286 4.05 17.79 6.69
N LYS A 287 4.65 17.36 7.82
CA LYS A 287 6.10 17.49 8.05
C LYS A 287 6.92 16.69 7.02
N ALA A 288 6.48 15.48 6.67
CA ALA A 288 7.14 14.67 5.65
C ALA A 288 6.99 15.28 4.24
N PHE A 289 5.83 15.87 3.93
CA PHE A 289 5.59 16.65 2.72
C PHE A 289 6.59 17.79 2.57
N LYS A 290 6.73 18.64 3.60
CA LYS A 290 7.70 19.76 3.58
C LYS A 290 9.13 19.27 3.34
N LYS A 291 9.53 18.17 3.99
CA LYS A 291 10.86 17.56 3.79
C LYS A 291 11.05 17.06 2.34
N GLU A 292 10.01 16.47 1.76
CA GLU A 292 10.07 15.98 0.37
C GLU A 292 10.14 17.15 -0.61
N MET A 293 9.33 18.20 -0.43
CA MET A 293 9.40 19.41 -1.26
C MET A 293 10.78 20.07 -1.20
N ALA A 294 11.35 20.21 0.00
CA ALA A 294 12.72 20.74 0.15
C ALA A 294 13.77 19.85 -0.52
N ARG A 295 13.63 18.51 -0.40
CA ARG A 295 14.56 17.55 -1.02
C ARG A 295 14.60 17.65 -2.55
N ILE A 296 13.43 17.88 -3.17
CA ILE A 296 13.31 18.02 -4.64
C ILE A 296 13.38 19.47 -5.12
N GLY A 297 13.68 20.45 -4.23
CA GLY A 297 13.83 21.87 -4.57
C GLY A 297 12.51 22.57 -4.93
N MET A 298 11.37 22.11 -4.42
CA MET A 298 10.03 22.62 -4.78
C MET A 298 9.30 23.28 -3.60
N GLN A 299 9.96 23.54 -2.48
CA GLN A 299 9.35 24.05 -1.25
C GLN A 299 8.65 25.41 -1.41
N ASP A 300 9.19 26.29 -2.27
CA ASP A 300 8.67 27.64 -2.51
C ASP A 300 7.61 27.68 -3.63
N ARG A 301 7.29 26.52 -4.22
CA ARG A 301 6.39 26.39 -5.36
C ARG A 301 5.00 25.83 -4.97
N VAL A 302 4.78 25.56 -3.70
CA VAL A 302 3.53 24.94 -3.22
C VAL A 302 3.13 25.52 -1.87
N VAL A 303 1.84 25.81 -1.72
CA VAL A 303 1.24 26.19 -0.45
C VAL A 303 0.65 24.95 0.21
N LEU A 304 1.26 24.49 1.33
CA LEU A 304 0.72 23.39 2.12
C LEU A 304 -0.18 23.93 3.24
N ARG A 305 -1.42 23.46 3.29
CA ARG A 305 -2.34 23.70 4.39
C ARG A 305 -2.64 22.41 5.13
N THR A 306 -2.46 22.43 6.46
CA THR A 306 -2.75 21.26 7.31
C THR A 306 -4.13 21.41 7.92
N GLY A 307 -5.01 20.44 7.68
CA GLY A 307 -6.39 20.43 8.16
C GLY A 307 -7.26 19.41 7.44
N ASN A 308 -8.48 19.25 7.90
CA ASN A 308 -9.44 18.38 7.26
C ASN A 308 -9.92 19.02 5.93
N ALA A 309 -9.75 18.31 4.83
CA ALA A 309 -10.13 18.79 3.50
C ALA A 309 -11.64 19.13 3.34
N LEU A 310 -12.48 18.54 4.17
CA LEU A 310 -13.92 18.87 4.19
C LEU A 310 -14.19 20.29 4.73
N ASP A 311 -13.33 20.81 5.60
CA ASP A 311 -13.49 22.09 6.28
C ASP A 311 -12.67 23.22 5.64
N LEU A 312 -11.59 22.85 4.91
CA LEU A 312 -10.73 23.83 4.27
C LEU A 312 -11.43 24.49 3.05
N VAL A 313 -11.08 25.76 2.82
CA VAL A 313 -11.48 26.53 1.64
C VAL A 313 -10.20 26.88 0.88
N PRO A 314 -10.13 26.68 -0.45
CA PRO A 314 -8.94 27.02 -1.22
C PRO A 314 -8.67 28.52 -1.18
N THR A 315 -7.39 28.91 -1.31
CA THR A 315 -7.01 30.34 -1.38
C THR A 315 -7.56 31.03 -2.62
N GLU A 316 -7.67 30.28 -3.71
CA GLU A 316 -8.30 30.67 -4.96
C GLU A 316 -9.02 29.46 -5.53
N GLN A 317 -10.06 29.69 -6.30
CA GLN A 317 -10.85 28.63 -6.91
C GLN A 317 -10.00 27.78 -7.87
N PRO A 318 -9.85 26.48 -7.64
CA PRO A 318 -9.01 25.64 -8.49
C PRO A 318 -9.68 25.29 -9.81
N SER A 319 -8.92 25.30 -10.90
CA SER A 319 -9.31 24.77 -12.20
C SER A 319 -9.06 23.27 -12.32
N MET A 320 -8.11 22.73 -11.53
CA MET A 320 -7.79 21.30 -11.49
C MET A 320 -7.72 20.84 -10.04
N ILE A 321 -8.38 19.73 -9.73
CA ILE A 321 -8.26 19.08 -8.42
C ILE A 321 -7.75 17.65 -8.60
N LEU A 322 -6.63 17.32 -7.95
CA LEU A 322 -6.23 15.94 -7.70
C LEU A 322 -6.87 15.50 -6.38
N LEU A 323 -7.70 14.48 -6.45
CA LEU A 323 -8.37 13.89 -5.30
C LEU A 323 -7.93 12.42 -5.15
N ASP A 324 -6.69 12.22 -4.63
CA ASP A 324 -6.14 10.89 -4.30
C ASP A 324 -6.62 10.51 -2.90
N VAL A 325 -7.83 9.97 -2.82
CA VAL A 325 -8.56 9.81 -1.56
C VAL A 325 -7.97 8.74 -0.65
N PRO A 326 -8.10 8.89 0.69
CA PRO A 326 -7.84 7.80 1.61
C PRO A 326 -8.74 6.61 1.29
N CYS A 327 -8.16 5.41 1.21
CA CYS A 327 -8.83 4.19 0.78
C CYS A 327 -8.28 2.94 1.49
N SER A 328 -8.87 1.78 1.23
CA SER A 328 -8.43 0.49 1.76
C SER A 328 -7.02 0.08 1.35
N GLY A 329 -6.52 0.65 0.24
CA GLY A 329 -5.20 0.33 -0.31
C GLY A 329 -5.10 -1.07 -0.92
N SER A 330 -6.21 -1.71 -1.30
CA SER A 330 -6.24 -3.11 -1.72
C SER A 330 -5.39 -3.41 -2.95
N GLY A 331 -5.13 -2.43 -3.80
CA GLY A 331 -4.22 -2.54 -4.94
C GLY A 331 -2.73 -2.51 -4.55
N THR A 332 -2.41 -2.10 -3.31
CA THR A 332 -1.03 -1.96 -2.79
C THR A 332 -0.70 -2.93 -1.65
N TRP A 333 -1.59 -3.86 -1.29
CA TRP A 333 -1.39 -4.80 -0.18
C TRP A 333 -0.13 -5.67 -0.30
N ARG A 334 0.41 -5.83 -1.49
CA ARG A 334 1.71 -6.50 -1.70
C ARG A 334 2.85 -5.75 -1.02
N ARG A 335 2.79 -4.39 -0.97
CA ARG A 335 3.79 -3.51 -0.36
C ARG A 335 3.59 -3.36 1.13
N HIS A 336 2.33 -3.27 1.54
CA HIS A 336 1.90 -3.03 2.92
C HIS A 336 0.92 -4.12 3.38
N PRO A 337 1.40 -5.38 3.54
CA PRO A 337 0.51 -6.51 3.78
C PRO A 337 -0.20 -6.46 5.14
N GLU A 338 0.27 -5.65 6.07
CA GLU A 338 -0.38 -5.39 7.35
C GLU A 338 -1.70 -4.63 7.21
N THR A 339 -1.82 -3.77 6.21
CA THR A 339 -2.97 -2.87 6.06
C THR A 339 -4.26 -3.61 5.71
N LYS A 340 -4.17 -4.73 4.99
CA LYS A 340 -5.35 -5.52 4.60
C LYS A 340 -6.10 -6.13 5.80
N TRP A 341 -5.44 -6.28 6.94
CA TRP A 341 -6.03 -6.82 8.16
C TRP A 341 -6.70 -5.75 9.03
N ARG A 342 -6.63 -4.50 8.61
CA ARG A 342 -7.32 -3.34 9.20
C ARG A 342 -8.60 -2.97 8.46
N VAL A 343 -8.96 -3.74 7.43
CA VAL A 343 -10.12 -3.52 6.56
C VAL A 343 -11.08 -4.68 6.68
N ASP A 344 -12.35 -4.35 6.79
CA ASP A 344 -13.51 -5.24 6.71
C ASP A 344 -14.64 -4.54 5.95
N ASN A 345 -15.82 -5.15 5.88
CA ASN A 345 -16.97 -4.58 5.17
C ASN A 345 -17.42 -3.24 5.78
N ASN A 346 -17.38 -3.09 7.11
CA ASN A 346 -17.77 -1.85 7.78
C ASN A 346 -16.78 -0.73 7.42
N LYS A 347 -15.49 -1.05 7.47
CA LYS A 347 -14.43 -0.08 7.09
C LYS A 347 -14.49 0.32 5.63
N LEU A 348 -14.89 -0.57 4.73
CA LEU A 348 -15.14 -0.23 3.33
C LEU A 348 -16.32 0.75 3.18
N ALA A 349 -17.39 0.57 3.95
CA ALA A 349 -18.51 1.50 3.96
C ALA A 349 -18.12 2.88 4.51
N ASP A 350 -17.29 2.92 5.57
CA ASP A 350 -16.71 4.18 6.09
C ASP A 350 -15.89 4.91 5.03
N PHE A 351 -15.04 4.18 4.30
CA PHE A 351 -14.26 4.76 3.20
C PHE A 351 -15.16 5.30 2.09
N ASN A 352 -16.15 4.53 1.64
CA ASN A 352 -17.10 4.99 0.62
C ASN A 352 -17.80 6.30 1.04
N SER A 353 -18.30 6.37 2.29
CA SER A 353 -18.95 7.58 2.81
C SER A 353 -17.99 8.77 2.84
N LEU A 354 -16.76 8.60 3.30
CA LEU A 354 -15.76 9.67 3.33
C LEU A 354 -15.38 10.13 1.91
N GLN A 355 -15.14 9.18 1.00
CA GLN A 355 -14.75 9.42 -0.38
C GLN A 355 -15.85 10.17 -1.15
N THR A 356 -17.12 9.79 -0.94
CA THR A 356 -18.29 10.50 -1.49
C THR A 356 -18.31 11.96 -1.04
N ARG A 357 -18.16 12.22 0.26
CA ARG A 357 -18.12 13.59 0.81
C ARG A 357 -16.94 14.41 0.29
N LEU A 358 -15.75 13.78 0.17
CA LEU A 358 -14.56 14.45 -0.39
C LEU A 358 -14.76 14.81 -1.86
N LEU A 359 -15.35 13.91 -2.66
CA LEU A 359 -15.65 14.18 -4.07
C LEU A 359 -16.68 15.29 -4.22
N GLN A 360 -17.76 15.29 -3.42
CA GLN A 360 -18.74 16.37 -3.38
C GLN A 360 -18.08 17.72 -3.04
N LYS A 361 -17.20 17.74 -2.01
CA LYS A 361 -16.44 18.93 -1.66
C LYS A 361 -15.58 19.43 -2.82
N ALA A 362 -14.85 18.52 -3.49
CA ALA A 362 -14.04 18.86 -4.66
C ALA A 362 -14.88 19.50 -5.77
N MET A 363 -16.02 18.90 -6.11
CA MET A 363 -16.91 19.40 -7.15
C MET A 363 -17.49 20.78 -6.80
N ASN A 364 -17.83 21.03 -5.53
CA ASN A 364 -18.38 22.31 -5.07
C ASN A 364 -17.39 23.47 -5.14
N ILE A 365 -16.09 23.21 -4.93
CA ILE A 365 -15.06 24.26 -4.94
C ILE A 365 -14.36 24.42 -6.29
N LEU A 366 -14.63 23.54 -7.26
CA LEU A 366 -14.04 23.56 -8.58
C LEU A 366 -14.56 24.73 -9.42
N ALA A 367 -13.69 25.38 -10.17
CA ALA A 367 -14.07 26.44 -11.12
C ALA A 367 -14.97 25.89 -12.25
N PRO A 368 -15.84 26.75 -12.86
CA PRO A 368 -16.50 26.39 -14.11
C PRO A 368 -15.49 25.95 -15.17
N GLY A 369 -15.79 24.90 -15.95
CA GLY A 369 -14.87 24.31 -16.90
C GLY A 369 -13.70 23.54 -16.30
N GLY A 370 -13.56 23.49 -14.97
CA GLY A 370 -12.49 22.79 -14.28
C GLY A 370 -12.67 21.26 -14.26
N ILE A 371 -11.62 20.55 -13.82
CA ILE A 371 -11.55 19.09 -13.82
C ILE A 371 -11.17 18.56 -12.43
N VAL A 372 -11.87 17.53 -11.96
CA VAL A 372 -11.47 16.69 -10.82
C VAL A 372 -10.91 15.38 -11.33
N VAL A 373 -9.71 15.05 -10.96
CA VAL A 373 -9.13 13.70 -11.13
C VAL A 373 -9.25 12.96 -9.81
N TYR A 374 -10.21 12.05 -9.73
CA TYR A 374 -10.41 11.15 -8.60
C TYR A 374 -9.51 9.94 -8.75
N SER A 375 -8.79 9.55 -7.70
CA SER A 375 -8.00 8.33 -7.69
C SER A 375 -8.04 7.60 -6.36
N THR A 376 -7.91 6.27 -6.43
CA THR A 376 -7.69 5.38 -5.28
C THR A 376 -6.62 4.36 -5.60
N CYS A 377 -5.94 3.86 -4.58
CA CYS A 377 -5.16 2.62 -4.69
C CYS A 377 -5.99 1.40 -4.26
N SER A 378 -7.28 1.40 -4.54
CA SER A 378 -8.23 0.32 -4.24
C SER A 378 -8.69 -0.42 -5.50
N LEU A 379 -9.03 -1.69 -5.33
CA LEU A 379 -9.66 -2.56 -6.32
C LEU A 379 -11.09 -2.96 -5.92
N PHE A 380 -11.70 -2.26 -4.96
CA PHE A 380 -13.10 -2.44 -4.59
C PHE A 380 -13.97 -1.44 -5.33
N SER A 381 -14.99 -1.91 -6.04
CA SER A 381 -15.93 -1.05 -6.75
C SER A 381 -16.63 -0.06 -5.82
N LEU A 382 -16.83 -0.45 -4.54
CA LEU A 382 -17.43 0.40 -3.52
C LEU A 382 -16.63 1.69 -3.27
N GLU A 383 -15.30 1.67 -3.43
CA GLU A 383 -14.42 2.83 -3.29
C GLU A 383 -14.16 3.56 -4.62
N ASN A 384 -14.63 3.01 -5.74
CA ASN A 384 -14.33 3.41 -7.10
C ASN A 384 -15.61 3.85 -7.83
N GLU A 385 -16.12 3.02 -8.75
CA GLU A 385 -17.28 3.33 -9.59
C GLU A 385 -18.51 3.75 -8.77
N LYS A 386 -18.73 3.10 -7.62
CA LYS A 386 -19.90 3.42 -6.77
C LYS A 386 -19.83 4.79 -6.13
N VAL A 387 -18.64 5.32 -5.85
CA VAL A 387 -18.47 6.71 -5.40
C VAL A 387 -18.82 7.68 -6.53
N ILE A 388 -18.29 7.44 -7.73
CA ILE A 388 -18.54 8.29 -8.91
C ILE A 388 -20.03 8.28 -9.27
N GLU A 389 -20.62 7.08 -9.38
CA GLU A 389 -22.04 6.89 -9.68
C GLU A 389 -22.95 7.65 -8.71
N ASN A 390 -22.70 7.50 -7.40
CA ASN A 390 -23.51 8.13 -6.37
C ASN A 390 -23.43 9.66 -6.42
N VAL A 391 -22.24 10.20 -6.72
CA VAL A 391 -22.08 11.66 -6.76
C VAL A 391 -22.64 12.23 -8.05
N LEU A 392 -22.42 11.62 -9.22
CA LEU A 392 -22.96 12.10 -10.49
C LEU A 392 -24.49 12.14 -10.54
N LYS A 393 -25.16 11.28 -9.76
CA LYS A 393 -26.64 11.36 -9.61
C LYS A 393 -27.14 12.66 -8.96
N MET A 394 -26.26 13.34 -8.24
CA MET A 394 -26.60 14.59 -7.51
C MET A 394 -26.12 15.86 -8.22
N TYR A 395 -25.27 15.73 -9.26
CA TYR A 395 -24.62 16.86 -9.93
C TYR A 395 -24.82 16.78 -11.45
N ASN A 396 -25.85 17.44 -11.96
CA ASN A 396 -26.19 17.45 -13.39
C ASN A 396 -25.25 18.30 -14.26
N ASN A 397 -24.40 19.11 -13.64
CA ASN A 397 -23.43 19.98 -14.31
C ASN A 397 -22.02 19.40 -14.35
N PHE A 398 -21.89 18.07 -14.24
CA PHE A 398 -20.63 17.36 -14.41
C PHE A 398 -20.78 16.21 -15.38
N GLN A 399 -19.70 15.94 -16.12
CA GLN A 399 -19.61 14.80 -17.02
C GLN A 399 -18.29 14.05 -16.82
N GLN A 400 -18.30 12.76 -17.11
CA GLN A 400 -17.06 12.00 -17.16
C GLN A 400 -16.26 12.41 -18.41
N LEU A 401 -14.95 12.63 -18.20
CA LEU A 401 -13.99 12.85 -19.28
C LEU A 401 -13.21 11.57 -19.54
N ASP A 402 -12.71 11.43 -20.78
CA ASP A 402 -11.76 10.35 -21.05
C ASP A 402 -10.43 10.59 -20.32
N ILE A 403 -9.87 9.50 -19.79
CA ILE A 403 -8.61 9.53 -19.07
C ILE A 403 -7.50 9.20 -20.06
N PRO A 404 -6.49 10.08 -20.24
CA PRO A 404 -5.44 9.90 -21.22
C PRO A 404 -4.42 8.83 -20.79
N LEU A 405 -4.92 7.65 -20.43
CA LEU A 405 -4.15 6.47 -20.06
C LEU A 405 -4.48 5.33 -21.02
N ALA A 406 -3.43 4.71 -21.55
CA ALA A 406 -3.50 3.55 -22.42
C ALA A 406 -2.40 2.53 -22.06
N GLY A 407 -2.50 1.33 -22.59
CA GLY A 407 -1.52 0.26 -22.44
C GLY A 407 -2.07 -0.99 -21.77
N ASN A 408 -1.30 -2.06 -21.77
CA ASN A 408 -1.71 -3.42 -21.37
C ASN A 408 -2.15 -3.55 -19.90
N TYR A 409 -1.83 -2.57 -19.05
CA TYR A 409 -2.20 -2.55 -17.63
C TYR A 409 -3.35 -1.59 -17.33
N VAL A 410 -3.93 -0.96 -18.35
CA VAL A 410 -5.11 -0.11 -18.21
C VAL A 410 -6.33 -0.91 -18.66
N ARG A 411 -7.33 -1.01 -17.80
CA ARG A 411 -8.60 -1.69 -18.07
C ARG A 411 -9.74 -0.69 -17.89
N GLN A 412 -10.67 -0.67 -18.82
CA GLN A 412 -11.90 0.10 -18.65
C GLN A 412 -12.68 -0.45 -17.46
N ALA A 413 -13.16 0.42 -16.59
CA ALA A 413 -14.12 0.03 -15.57
C ALA A 413 -15.51 -0.18 -16.21
N PRO A 414 -16.41 -0.97 -15.59
CA PRO A 414 -17.71 -1.27 -16.19
C PRO A 414 -18.54 -0.04 -16.51
N ASP A 415 -18.59 0.93 -15.58
CA ASP A 415 -19.46 2.12 -15.71
C ASP A 415 -18.65 3.41 -15.86
N PHE A 416 -17.73 3.67 -14.93
CA PHE A 416 -16.99 4.93 -14.85
C PHE A 416 -15.50 4.67 -14.63
N GLY A 417 -14.64 5.47 -15.28
CA GLY A 417 -13.21 5.50 -15.04
C GLY A 417 -12.43 4.33 -15.63
N LYS A 418 -11.19 4.20 -15.17
CA LYS A 418 -10.25 3.15 -15.61
C LYS A 418 -9.50 2.57 -14.43
N TYR A 419 -9.24 1.26 -14.47
CA TYR A 419 -8.32 0.59 -13.56
C TYR A 419 -6.91 0.56 -14.15
N ILE A 420 -5.91 0.86 -13.33
CA ILE A 420 -4.55 0.40 -13.55
C ILE A 420 -4.44 -0.96 -12.88
N TRP A 421 -4.33 -2.01 -13.69
CA TRP A 421 -4.36 -3.38 -13.19
C TRP A 421 -2.98 -3.83 -12.72
N PRO A 422 -2.85 -4.38 -11.50
CA PRO A 422 -1.55 -4.86 -11.04
C PRO A 422 -1.13 -6.06 -11.89
N GLY A 423 -0.01 -5.97 -12.60
CA GLY A 423 0.44 -7.03 -13.50
C GLY A 423 1.92 -7.32 -13.42
N LEU A 424 2.69 -6.40 -12.86
CA LEU A 424 4.14 -6.51 -12.68
C LEU A 424 4.55 -6.14 -11.25
N PRO A 425 5.77 -6.49 -10.82
CA PRO A 425 6.29 -6.10 -9.51
C PRO A 425 6.28 -4.59 -9.23
N TRP A 426 6.33 -3.75 -10.27
CA TRP A 426 6.38 -2.29 -10.20
C TRP A 426 5.03 -1.60 -10.38
N ILE A 427 4.00 -2.35 -10.83
CA ILE A 427 2.66 -1.83 -11.11
C ILE A 427 1.71 -2.30 -10.02
N ASP A 428 1.19 -1.36 -9.26
CA ASP A 428 0.17 -1.59 -8.23
C ASP A 428 -1.24 -1.41 -8.82
N GLY A 429 -2.25 -1.85 -8.11
CA GLY A 429 -3.64 -1.60 -8.48
C GLY A 429 -4.06 -0.18 -8.14
N PHE A 430 -4.62 0.53 -9.10
CA PHE A 430 -5.23 1.86 -8.92
C PHE A 430 -6.52 1.96 -9.71
N TYR A 431 -7.35 2.93 -9.32
CA TYR A 431 -8.51 3.36 -10.08
C TYR A 431 -8.44 4.86 -10.30
N LEU A 432 -8.91 5.32 -11.45
CA LEU A 432 -9.00 6.74 -11.81
C LEU A 432 -10.31 7.04 -12.51
N ALA A 433 -10.88 8.22 -12.20
CA ALA A 433 -11.94 8.84 -12.96
C ALA A 433 -11.64 10.34 -13.12
N ALA A 434 -11.96 10.92 -14.26
CA ALA A 434 -11.86 12.35 -14.50
C ALA A 434 -13.26 12.93 -14.72
N LEU A 435 -13.61 13.97 -13.97
CA LEU A 435 -14.91 14.62 -14.01
C LEU A 435 -14.73 16.09 -14.37
N GLY A 436 -15.33 16.52 -15.47
CA GLY A 436 -15.31 17.91 -15.92
C GLY A 436 -16.60 18.64 -15.53
N ARG A 437 -16.47 19.86 -14.98
CA ARG A 437 -17.60 20.74 -14.74
C ARG A 437 -18.04 21.38 -16.06
N ILE A 438 -19.29 21.18 -16.42
CA ILE A 438 -19.90 21.82 -17.59
C ILE A 438 -20.05 23.31 -17.30
N CYS A 439 -19.71 24.17 -18.29
CA CYS A 439 -19.82 25.64 -18.18
C CYS A 439 -21.26 26.10 -18.14
#